data_104a08f0a7ee76d3a9a5dec43f5af00c
#
_entry.id   104a08f0a7ee76d3a9a5dec43f5af00c
#
_cell.length_a   1.000
_cell.length_b   1.000
_cell.length_c   1.000
_cell.angle_alpha   90.00
_cell.angle_beta   90.00
_cell.angle_gamma   90.00
#
_symmetry.space_group_name_H-M   'P 1'
#
loop_
_entity.id
_entity.type
_entity.pdbx_description
1 polymer ?
#
loop_
_entity_poly.entity_id
_entity_poly.type
_entity_poly.pdbx_seq_one_letter_code
_entity_poly.pdbx_strand_id
1 'polypeptide(L)'
;MKIQGVFRNRWKTALIGGGLGLLWCVGCLLPAAAAADSLTLWYDRPADGYPDARKPRKAWERHALPLGNGFLGAMLFGGPAEEHLQLNLHSLWSGGPGVPGWKPAPNLEGAAAHLPEIRQTLLAGDRKKAQALSTEWLRGDGPGDRAELNKLFGAYQTFGDLFIATGTAEPVTEYRRALDLSTALHTVRYRSGGARFTRTAFCSYPDRCLVVRFAADQPGRQNLSLRLTSPHAVRGRAEDGVFVVRGTVRDNGLKLDVRVGALAEGGTVTVSDDGIRVEHADAVTFVLVGGTDYAQKWPTFRGADPAAKNRERLAAALRLGFARLKERHVADHHALHGRVSVDWGSTPEAIRALPTDVRLERNKKIPDLDLEELYFQFGRYLLIASSRPGSLPANLQGLWCDQLNPPWRIDYHLNINLEMNYWPSGPGNLLEC
;
A
#
# COMPACT_ATOMS: atom_id res chain seq x y z
N MET A 1 -10.81 -13.78 -41.09
CA MET A 1 -9.86 -14.88 -41.36
C MET A 1 -10.07 -15.90 -40.23
N LYS A 2 -10.63 -17.08 -40.62
CA LYS A 2 -11.00 -18.16 -39.68
C LYS A 2 -9.76 -18.97 -39.32
N ILE A 3 -9.53 -19.26 -38.05
CA ILE A 3 -8.73 -20.41 -37.61
C ILE A 3 -9.58 -21.17 -36.60
N GLN A 4 -10.17 -22.28 -37.03
CA GLN A 4 -10.75 -23.35 -36.23
C GLN A 4 -9.85 -24.59 -36.31
N GLY A 5 -9.83 -25.32 -35.20
CA GLY A 5 -9.41 -26.74 -35.11
C GLY A 5 -8.06 -26.89 -34.42
N VAL A 6 -7.77 -27.76 -33.46
CA VAL A 6 -8.29 -29.11 -33.23
C VAL A 6 -7.84 -29.52 -31.82
N PHE A 7 -8.76 -29.87 -30.92
CA PHE A 7 -8.46 -30.71 -29.78
C PHE A 7 -9.17 -32.06 -29.97
N ARG A 8 -8.42 -33.10 -30.14
CA ARG A 8 -8.93 -34.49 -30.13
C ARG A 8 -8.39 -35.24 -28.93
N ASN A 9 -9.34 -35.65 -28.05
CA ASN A 9 -9.20 -36.62 -26.98
C ASN A 9 -8.55 -37.94 -27.46
N ARG A 10 -7.68 -38.50 -26.60
CA ARG A 10 -7.43 -39.95 -26.54
C ARG A 10 -7.29 -40.40 -25.09
N TRP A 11 -8.38 -40.89 -24.53
CA TRP A 11 -8.34 -41.83 -23.41
C TRP A 11 -8.29 -43.21 -24.01
N LYS A 12 -7.35 -44.06 -23.62
CA LYS A 12 -7.40 -45.50 -23.75
C LYS A 12 -7.16 -46.13 -22.38
N THR A 13 -8.20 -46.77 -21.90
CA THR A 13 -8.24 -47.66 -20.77
C THR A 13 -7.44 -48.93 -21.07
N ALA A 14 -6.65 -49.40 -20.10
CA ALA A 14 -6.17 -50.77 -20.05
C ALA A 14 -6.24 -51.25 -18.60
N LEU A 15 -7.21 -52.16 -18.35
CA LEU A 15 -7.33 -53.02 -17.19
C LEU A 15 -6.52 -54.29 -17.48
N ILE A 16 -5.71 -54.78 -16.53
CA ILE A 16 -5.32 -56.17 -16.25
C ILE A 16 -4.54 -56.06 -14.90
N GLY A 17 -4.86 -56.58 -13.82
CA GLY A 17 -5.13 -57.87 -13.27
C GLY A 17 -3.95 -58.38 -12.43
N GLY A 18 -4.13 -58.45 -11.06
CA GLY A 18 -3.64 -59.49 -10.21
C GLY A 18 -2.20 -59.38 -9.63
N GLY A 19 -2.10 -59.43 -8.31
CA GLY A 19 -0.87 -59.84 -7.61
C GLY A 19 -0.65 -59.16 -6.26
N LEU A 20 -1.04 -59.80 -5.15
CA LEU A 20 -0.65 -59.43 -3.78
C LEU A 20 0.87 -59.55 -3.62
N GLY A 21 1.50 -58.48 -3.13
CA GLY A 21 2.85 -58.50 -2.61
C GLY A 21 2.97 -57.39 -1.56
N LEU A 22 2.86 -57.75 -0.27
CA LEU A 22 3.20 -56.86 0.84
C LEU A 22 4.73 -56.63 0.87
N LEU A 23 5.19 -55.48 0.39
CA LEU A 23 6.50 -54.95 0.71
C LEU A 23 6.33 -53.72 1.60
N TRP A 24 6.72 -53.83 2.85
CA TRP A 24 6.93 -52.71 3.76
C TRP A 24 8.13 -51.89 3.25
N CYS A 25 7.87 -50.84 2.51
CA CYS A 25 8.88 -49.78 2.32
C CYS A 25 8.73 -48.79 3.47
N VAL A 26 9.71 -48.82 4.38
CA VAL A 26 9.98 -47.70 5.29
C VAL A 26 10.44 -46.51 4.41
N GLY A 27 9.49 -45.73 3.93
CA GLY A 27 9.78 -44.48 3.24
C GLY A 27 10.29 -43.46 4.26
N CYS A 28 11.57 -43.13 4.22
CA CYS A 28 12.06 -41.90 4.80
C CYS A 28 11.27 -40.74 4.25
N LEU A 29 10.36 -40.20 5.06
CA LEU A 29 9.76 -38.89 4.83
C LEU A 29 10.89 -37.84 4.96
N LEU A 30 11.57 -37.59 3.85
CA LEU A 30 12.30 -36.34 3.70
C LEU A 30 11.24 -35.25 3.81
N PRO A 31 11.42 -34.22 4.67
CA PRO A 31 10.50 -33.08 4.66
C PRO A 31 10.53 -32.52 3.24
N ALA A 32 9.36 -32.47 2.61
CA ALA A 32 9.20 -31.76 1.36
C ALA A 32 9.75 -30.35 1.58
N ALA A 33 10.88 -30.03 0.94
CA ALA A 33 11.33 -28.66 0.86
C ALA A 33 10.15 -27.88 0.31
N ALA A 34 9.60 -26.96 1.12
CA ALA A 34 8.54 -26.08 0.67
C ALA A 34 9.04 -25.44 -0.61
N ALA A 35 8.33 -25.68 -1.73
CA ALA A 35 8.65 -25.04 -2.99
C ALA A 35 8.77 -23.54 -2.69
N ALA A 36 9.90 -22.95 -3.03
CA ALA A 36 10.13 -21.53 -2.79
C ALA A 36 8.96 -20.79 -3.44
N ASP A 37 8.19 -20.02 -2.65
CA ASP A 37 7.04 -19.29 -3.14
C ASP A 37 7.49 -18.38 -4.28
N SER A 38 7.20 -18.74 -5.52
CA SER A 38 7.68 -18.06 -6.72
C SER A 38 7.27 -16.59 -6.76
N LEU A 39 6.17 -16.24 -6.08
CA LEU A 39 5.59 -14.89 -6.05
C LEU A 39 5.92 -14.13 -4.75
N THR A 40 7.09 -14.34 -4.17
CA THR A 40 7.50 -13.67 -2.92
C THR A 40 8.73 -12.80 -3.12
N LEU A 41 8.58 -11.50 -2.84
CA LEU A 41 9.72 -10.60 -2.61
C LEU A 41 10.28 -10.87 -1.21
N TRP A 42 11.57 -11.15 -1.07
CA TRP A 42 12.15 -11.34 0.26
C TRP A 42 13.57 -10.78 0.39
N TYR A 43 13.95 -10.45 1.63
CA TYR A 43 15.21 -9.79 1.97
C TYR A 43 15.73 -10.32 3.31
N ASP A 44 17.05 -10.35 3.44
CA ASP A 44 17.78 -10.84 4.61
C ASP A 44 18.11 -9.75 5.66
N ARG A 45 17.63 -8.51 5.43
CA ARG A 45 17.84 -7.37 6.32
C ARG A 45 16.67 -6.38 6.26
N PRO A 46 16.49 -5.53 7.30
CA PRO A 46 15.49 -4.46 7.28
C PRO A 46 15.82 -3.38 6.22
N ALA A 47 14.83 -2.55 5.89
CA ALA A 47 14.97 -1.53 4.84
C ALA A 47 16.04 -0.48 5.15
N ASP A 48 16.24 -0.13 6.40
CA ASP A 48 17.25 0.80 6.90
C ASP A 48 18.64 0.16 7.11
N GLY A 49 18.73 -1.17 7.01
CA GLY A 49 19.97 -1.94 7.11
C GLY A 49 20.87 -1.91 5.88
N TYR A 50 20.48 -1.21 4.80
CA TYR A 50 21.28 -1.10 3.59
C TYR A 50 22.28 0.06 3.66
N PRO A 51 23.47 -0.06 3.04
CA PRO A 51 24.49 1.01 3.07
C PRO A 51 24.03 2.35 2.50
N ASP A 52 23.16 2.33 1.48
CA ASP A 52 22.59 3.53 0.86
C ASP A 52 21.39 4.10 1.65
N ALA A 53 20.81 3.33 2.57
CA ALA A 53 19.70 3.72 3.43
C ALA A 53 20.07 4.72 4.54
N ARG A 54 21.35 5.11 4.65
CA ARG A 54 21.79 6.20 5.57
C ARG A 54 21.05 7.52 5.32
N LYS A 55 20.50 7.71 4.11
CA LYS A 55 19.53 8.77 3.81
C LYS A 55 18.14 8.14 3.99
N PRO A 56 17.30 8.59 4.95
CA PRO A 56 16.00 7.96 5.27
C PRO A 56 15.10 7.74 4.05
N ARG A 57 15.10 8.69 3.13
CA ARG A 57 14.34 8.59 1.89
C ARG A 57 14.79 7.43 0.99
N LYS A 58 16.08 7.05 1.01
CA LYS A 58 16.57 5.91 0.22
C LYS A 58 16.09 4.59 0.77
N ALA A 59 15.98 4.45 2.10
CA ALA A 59 15.36 3.30 2.72
C ALA A 59 13.90 3.15 2.26
N TRP A 60 13.13 4.24 2.26
CA TRP A 60 11.75 4.29 1.81
C TRP A 60 11.61 3.95 0.31
N GLU A 61 12.38 4.64 -0.56
CA GLU A 61 12.28 4.50 -2.03
C GLU A 61 12.69 3.13 -2.56
N ARG A 62 13.69 2.48 -1.95
CA ARG A 62 14.39 1.34 -2.53
C ARG A 62 14.18 0.04 -1.79
N HIS A 63 13.89 0.14 -0.49
CA HIS A 63 14.00 -1.03 0.38
C HIS A 63 12.72 -1.30 1.18
N ALA A 64 11.90 -0.32 1.52
CA ALA A 64 10.64 -0.54 2.20
C ALA A 64 9.63 -1.24 1.28
N LEU A 65 8.73 -2.04 1.87
CA LEU A 65 7.74 -2.82 1.11
C LEU A 65 6.35 -2.20 1.23
N PRO A 66 5.65 -1.97 0.10
CA PRO A 66 4.36 -1.33 0.08
C PRO A 66 3.23 -2.28 0.46
N LEU A 67 2.32 -1.83 1.31
CA LEU A 67 0.98 -2.39 1.50
C LEU A 67 -0.09 -1.35 1.16
N GLY A 68 -1.26 -1.80 0.71
CA GLY A 68 -2.36 -0.89 0.42
C GLY A 68 -3.69 -1.59 0.17
N ASN A 69 -4.77 -0.82 0.28
CA ASN A 69 -6.14 -1.29 0.00
C ASN A 69 -6.96 -0.26 -0.80
N GLY A 70 -6.28 0.64 -1.53
CA GLY A 70 -6.88 1.75 -2.27
C GLY A 70 -7.26 2.96 -1.41
N PHE A 71 -7.42 2.80 -0.09
CA PHE A 71 -7.82 3.87 0.84
C PHE A 71 -6.73 4.24 1.84
N LEU A 72 -6.00 3.25 2.29
CA LEU A 72 -4.90 3.36 3.24
C LEU A 72 -3.71 2.61 2.68
N GLY A 73 -2.56 3.27 2.67
CA GLY A 73 -1.27 2.72 2.28
C GLY A 73 -0.27 2.76 3.42
N ALA A 74 0.66 1.82 3.41
CA ALA A 74 1.78 1.79 4.33
C ALA A 74 3.06 1.31 3.62
N MET A 75 4.20 1.92 3.95
CA MET A 75 5.52 1.43 3.58
C MET A 75 6.18 0.83 4.81
N LEU A 76 6.56 -0.46 4.76
CA LEU A 76 7.05 -1.22 5.90
C LEU A 76 8.56 -1.42 5.82
N PHE A 77 9.26 -1.12 6.91
CA PHE A 77 10.73 -1.16 6.98
C PHE A 77 11.26 -2.49 7.53
N GLY A 78 10.51 -3.15 8.41
CA GLY A 78 10.85 -4.46 8.94
C GLY A 78 11.92 -4.47 10.03
N GLY A 79 12.14 -3.37 10.74
CA GLY A 79 13.14 -3.28 11.81
C GLY A 79 12.84 -4.23 12.98
N PRO A 80 13.80 -5.03 13.48
CA PRO A 80 13.58 -5.94 14.60
C PRO A 80 13.31 -5.22 15.92
N ALA A 81 14.12 -4.22 16.26
CA ALA A 81 13.99 -3.46 17.50
C ALA A 81 12.83 -2.45 17.48
N GLU A 82 12.58 -1.85 16.33
CA GLU A 82 11.46 -0.95 16.09
C GLU A 82 10.93 -1.19 14.67
N GLU A 83 9.64 -1.49 14.54
CA GLU A 83 8.97 -1.46 13.25
C GLU A 83 8.59 -0.04 12.92
N HIS A 84 8.91 0.37 11.71
CA HIS A 84 8.51 1.65 11.14
C HIS A 84 7.54 1.42 9.97
N LEU A 85 6.37 2.07 10.03
CA LEU A 85 5.41 2.12 8.95
C LEU A 85 5.14 3.58 8.58
N GLN A 86 5.51 4.00 7.38
CA GLN A 86 5.09 5.29 6.85
C GLN A 86 3.68 5.14 6.26
N LEU A 87 2.76 6.02 6.60
CA LEU A 87 1.32 5.89 6.36
C LEU A 87 0.79 6.92 5.35
N ASN A 88 -0.17 6.48 4.53
CA ASN A 88 -0.91 7.34 3.61
C ASN A 88 -2.41 7.09 3.68
N LEU A 89 -3.18 8.15 3.49
CA LEU A 89 -4.64 8.13 3.27
C LEU A 89 -4.91 8.69 1.87
N HIS A 90 -5.64 7.96 1.01
CA HIS A 90 -5.85 8.32 -0.40
C HIS A 90 -6.43 9.73 -0.60
N SER A 91 -7.18 10.23 0.37
CA SER A 91 -7.86 11.52 0.33
C SER A 91 -7.14 12.63 1.12
N LEU A 92 -5.89 12.41 1.54
CA LEU A 92 -5.13 13.40 2.30
C LEU A 92 -4.32 14.29 1.36
N TRP A 93 -4.88 15.45 1.06
CA TRP A 93 -4.33 16.43 0.13
C TRP A 93 -4.24 17.81 0.77
N SER A 94 -3.18 18.55 0.48
CA SER A 94 -3.08 19.99 0.72
C SER A 94 -3.76 20.76 -0.43
N GLY A 95 -3.89 22.08 -0.30
CA GLY A 95 -4.48 22.92 -1.35
C GLY A 95 -5.99 22.76 -1.49
N GLY A 96 -6.54 23.31 -2.55
CA GLY A 96 -7.96 23.19 -2.88
C GLY A 96 -8.89 24.00 -1.96
N PRO A 97 -10.16 23.57 -1.81
CA PRO A 97 -11.15 24.26 -0.98
C PRO A 97 -10.69 24.39 0.47
N GLY A 98 -10.81 25.60 1.01
CA GLY A 98 -10.37 25.94 2.37
C GLY A 98 -9.05 26.71 2.41
N VAL A 99 -8.27 26.71 1.33
CA VAL A 99 -7.08 27.58 1.23
C VAL A 99 -7.51 29.03 0.97
N PRO A 100 -6.97 30.02 1.71
CA PRO A 100 -7.25 31.42 1.43
C PRO A 100 -6.95 31.78 -0.04
N GLY A 101 -7.93 32.42 -0.70
CA GLY A 101 -7.82 32.78 -2.12
C GLY A 101 -8.19 31.67 -3.11
N TRP A 102 -8.44 30.45 -2.67
CA TRP A 102 -8.97 29.41 -3.54
C TRP A 102 -10.42 29.74 -3.97
N LYS A 103 -10.68 29.63 -5.27
CA LYS A 103 -12.02 29.78 -5.84
C LYS A 103 -12.38 28.50 -6.59
N PRO A 104 -13.65 28.01 -6.47
CA PRO A 104 -14.10 26.87 -7.24
C PRO A 104 -14.14 27.27 -8.71
N ALA A 105 -13.35 26.68 -9.53
CA ALA A 105 -13.08 26.99 -10.92
C ALA A 105 -12.96 28.51 -11.24
N PRO A 106 -12.04 28.91 -12.02
CA PRO A 106 -12.04 30.27 -12.53
C PRO A 106 -13.41 30.52 -13.16
N ASN A 107 -13.96 31.70 -12.91
CA ASN A 107 -15.23 32.11 -13.51
C ASN A 107 -15.09 32.07 -15.03
N LEU A 108 -15.52 30.97 -15.63
CA LEU A 108 -15.56 30.79 -17.08
C LEU A 108 -16.93 31.24 -17.65
N GLU A 109 -17.72 31.93 -16.84
CA GLU A 109 -18.98 32.50 -17.29
C GLU A 109 -18.71 33.45 -18.46
N GLY A 110 -19.34 33.17 -19.59
CA GLY A 110 -19.10 33.92 -20.84
C GLY A 110 -17.89 33.45 -21.67
N ALA A 111 -17.01 32.62 -21.13
CA ALA A 111 -15.79 32.15 -21.84
C ALA A 111 -16.10 31.48 -23.19
N ALA A 112 -17.21 30.75 -23.28
CA ALA A 112 -17.63 30.09 -24.51
C ALA A 112 -17.90 31.09 -25.66
N ALA A 113 -18.31 32.31 -25.36
CA ALA A 113 -18.54 33.38 -26.36
C ALA A 113 -17.24 33.82 -27.05
N HIS A 114 -16.08 33.67 -26.40
CA HIS A 114 -14.75 34.04 -26.91
C HIS A 114 -14.07 32.93 -27.72
N LEU A 115 -14.59 31.72 -27.66
CA LEU A 115 -13.99 30.57 -28.42
C LEU A 115 -13.95 30.82 -29.93
N PRO A 116 -14.98 31.42 -30.60
CA PRO A 116 -14.90 31.68 -32.02
C PRO A 116 -13.75 32.65 -32.39
N GLU A 117 -13.57 33.74 -31.61
CA GLU A 117 -12.48 34.70 -31.83
C GLU A 117 -11.11 34.04 -31.63
N ILE A 118 -10.95 33.27 -30.56
CA ILE A 118 -9.70 32.57 -30.28
C ILE A 118 -9.35 31.63 -31.43
N ARG A 119 -10.32 30.84 -31.94
CA ARG A 119 -10.16 29.94 -33.09
C ARG A 119 -9.78 30.67 -34.36
N GLN A 120 -10.50 31.76 -34.68
CA GLN A 120 -10.21 32.57 -35.87
C GLN A 120 -8.80 33.15 -35.81
N THR A 121 -8.40 33.70 -34.65
CA THR A 121 -7.06 34.26 -34.43
C THR A 121 -5.98 33.18 -34.61
N LEU A 122 -6.24 32.00 -34.09
CA LEU A 122 -5.31 30.87 -34.24
C LEU A 122 -5.20 30.41 -35.71
N LEU A 123 -6.33 30.31 -36.42
CA LEU A 123 -6.36 29.94 -37.83
C LEU A 123 -5.72 31.01 -38.73
N ALA A 124 -5.81 32.29 -38.36
CA ALA A 124 -5.11 33.39 -39.04
C ALA A 124 -3.58 33.37 -38.78
N GLY A 125 -3.07 32.46 -37.95
CA GLY A 125 -1.65 32.30 -37.68
C GLY A 125 -1.12 33.18 -36.52
N ASP A 126 -1.95 34.07 -35.94
CA ASP A 126 -1.53 34.91 -34.81
C ASP A 126 -1.61 34.13 -33.48
N ARG A 127 -0.65 33.25 -33.29
CA ARG A 127 -0.52 32.42 -32.09
C ARG A 127 -0.36 33.24 -30.81
N LYS A 128 0.33 34.39 -30.88
CA LYS A 128 0.59 35.23 -29.71
C LYS A 128 -0.70 35.87 -29.21
N LYS A 129 -1.51 36.41 -30.12
CA LYS A 129 -2.83 36.96 -29.76
C LYS A 129 -3.80 35.88 -29.29
N ALA A 130 -3.83 34.73 -29.96
CA ALA A 130 -4.68 33.59 -29.56
C ALA A 130 -4.31 33.09 -28.14
N GLN A 131 -3.01 33.04 -27.84
CA GLN A 131 -2.53 32.67 -26.49
C GLN A 131 -2.96 33.71 -25.43
N ALA A 132 -2.88 35.02 -25.73
CA ALA A 132 -3.31 36.08 -24.84
C ALA A 132 -4.81 35.96 -24.55
N LEU A 133 -5.65 35.87 -25.58
CA LEU A 133 -7.10 35.67 -25.46
C LEU A 133 -7.45 34.38 -24.68
N SER A 134 -6.73 33.27 -24.93
CA SER A 134 -6.96 32.05 -24.19
C SER A 134 -6.59 32.18 -22.71
N THR A 135 -5.54 32.93 -22.41
CA THR A 135 -5.12 33.20 -21.02
C THR A 135 -6.16 34.05 -20.31
N GLU A 136 -6.68 35.07 -20.99
CA GLU A 136 -7.70 36.01 -20.46
C GLU A 136 -9.03 35.31 -20.19
N TRP A 137 -9.54 34.55 -21.14
CA TRP A 137 -10.92 34.05 -21.11
C TRP A 137 -11.05 32.59 -20.67
N LEU A 138 -10.04 31.72 -20.90
CA LEU A 138 -10.14 30.28 -20.64
C LEU A 138 -9.37 29.84 -19.39
N ARG A 139 -8.42 30.65 -18.93
CA ARG A 139 -7.60 30.31 -17.76
C ARG A 139 -8.24 30.70 -16.42
N GLY A 140 -9.16 31.69 -16.44
CA GLY A 140 -9.76 32.26 -15.26
C GLY A 140 -8.84 33.19 -14.46
N ASP A 141 -9.40 33.80 -13.41
CA ASP A 141 -8.68 34.65 -12.46
C ASP A 141 -7.77 33.82 -11.53
N GLY A 142 -6.80 33.15 -12.08
CA GLY A 142 -5.75 32.56 -11.27
C GLY A 142 -4.69 33.60 -10.94
N PRO A 143 -3.97 33.51 -9.81
CA PRO A 143 -2.80 34.35 -9.57
C PRO A 143 -1.83 34.22 -10.74
N GLY A 144 -1.39 35.36 -11.26
CA GLY A 144 -0.43 35.39 -12.37
C GLY A 144 0.93 34.76 -12.03
N ASP A 145 1.20 34.60 -10.74
CA ASP A 145 2.41 33.96 -10.21
C ASP A 145 2.22 32.45 -10.03
N ARG A 146 3.13 31.68 -10.65
CA ARG A 146 3.16 30.21 -10.55
C ARG A 146 3.35 29.72 -9.12
N ALA A 147 4.02 30.49 -8.27
CA ALA A 147 4.24 30.13 -6.87
C ALA A 147 2.92 30.20 -6.07
N GLU A 148 2.08 31.21 -6.32
CA GLU A 148 0.76 31.34 -5.70
C GLU A 148 -0.22 30.29 -6.24
N LEU A 149 -0.24 30.03 -7.55
CA LEU A 149 -1.00 28.91 -8.13
C LEU A 149 -0.62 27.59 -7.45
N ASN A 150 0.65 27.41 -7.19
CA ASN A 150 1.17 26.21 -6.56
C ASN A 150 0.63 26.00 -5.13
N LYS A 151 0.37 27.04 -4.37
CA LYS A 151 -0.25 26.94 -3.04
C LYS A 151 -1.74 26.53 -3.14
N LEU A 152 -2.42 26.97 -4.18
CA LEU A 152 -3.85 26.69 -4.37
C LEU A 152 -4.11 25.26 -4.84
N PHE A 153 -3.26 24.69 -5.69
CA PHE A 153 -3.43 23.32 -6.20
C PHE A 153 -3.12 22.25 -5.16
N GLY A 154 -2.19 22.50 -4.25
CA GLY A 154 -1.76 21.56 -3.24
C GLY A 154 -0.98 20.37 -3.76
N ALA A 155 -0.84 19.36 -2.92
CA ALA A 155 -0.13 18.12 -3.20
C ALA A 155 -0.70 16.96 -2.39
N TYR A 156 -0.49 15.73 -2.86
CA TYR A 156 -0.74 14.53 -2.06
C TYR A 156 0.19 14.50 -0.85
N GLN A 157 -0.30 14.09 0.32
CA GLN A 157 0.40 14.23 1.58
C GLN A 157 0.70 12.90 2.25
N THR A 158 1.90 12.78 2.87
CA THR A 158 2.10 11.77 3.90
C THR A 158 1.16 12.04 5.07
N PHE A 159 0.60 10.97 5.68
CA PHE A 159 -0.08 11.14 6.97
C PHE A 159 0.95 11.28 8.11
N GLY A 160 2.07 10.58 8.01
CA GLY A 160 3.10 10.47 9.02
C GLY A 160 3.55 9.04 9.23
N ASP A 161 4.09 8.78 10.41
CA ASP A 161 4.81 7.56 10.71
C ASP A 161 4.29 6.88 11.98
N LEU A 162 4.07 5.57 11.88
CA LEU A 162 3.77 4.69 13.01
C LEU A 162 5.03 3.92 13.37
N PHE A 163 5.44 4.02 14.63
CA PHE A 163 6.57 3.30 15.18
C PHE A 163 6.09 2.34 16.26
N ILE A 164 6.61 1.10 16.22
CA ILE A 164 6.31 0.09 17.22
C ILE A 164 7.64 -0.49 17.71
N ALA A 165 8.10 0.01 18.86
CA ALA A 165 9.26 -0.54 19.55
C ALA A 165 8.91 -1.90 20.12
N THR A 166 9.81 -2.89 19.94
CA THR A 166 9.58 -4.29 20.31
C THR A 166 10.32 -4.72 21.59
N GLY A 167 11.17 -3.84 22.13
CA GLY A 167 12.03 -4.19 23.27
C GLY A 167 13.12 -5.21 22.92
N THR A 168 13.33 -5.55 21.64
CA THR A 168 14.39 -6.47 21.21
C THR A 168 15.75 -5.82 21.40
N ALA A 169 16.49 -6.26 22.42
CA ALA A 169 17.83 -5.79 22.75
C ALA A 169 18.94 -6.81 22.43
N GLU A 170 18.59 -8.10 22.31
CA GLU A 170 19.51 -9.19 22.03
C GLU A 170 19.87 -9.26 20.53
N PRO A 171 21.02 -9.83 20.16
CA PRO A 171 21.40 -10.05 18.78
C PRO A 171 20.32 -10.77 17.98
N VAL A 172 20.11 -10.32 16.76
CA VAL A 172 19.14 -10.88 15.83
C VAL A 172 19.82 -11.84 14.85
N THR A 173 19.25 -13.03 14.72
CA THR A 173 19.70 -14.06 13.77
C THR A 173 18.51 -14.58 12.95
N GLU A 174 18.77 -15.32 11.89
CA GLU A 174 17.76 -15.91 11.00
C GLU A 174 16.74 -14.86 10.50
N TYR A 175 17.18 -13.62 10.27
CA TYR A 175 16.29 -12.55 9.84
C TYR A 175 15.80 -12.77 8.40
N ARG A 176 14.49 -12.63 8.21
CA ARG A 176 13.83 -12.61 6.90
C ARG A 176 12.62 -11.68 6.94
N ARG A 177 12.53 -10.75 6.00
CA ARG A 177 11.28 -10.04 5.68
C ARG A 177 10.83 -10.39 4.27
N ALA A 178 9.53 -10.47 4.08
CA ALA A 178 8.95 -10.90 2.81
C ALA A 178 7.60 -10.24 2.55
N LEU A 179 7.27 -10.06 1.28
CA LEU A 179 5.95 -9.72 0.78
C LEU A 179 5.52 -10.80 -0.20
N ASP A 180 4.54 -11.59 0.18
CA ASP A 180 3.91 -12.58 -0.68
C ASP A 180 2.83 -11.87 -1.53
N LEU A 181 3.04 -11.83 -2.84
CA LEU A 181 2.15 -11.15 -3.77
C LEU A 181 0.83 -11.89 -3.97
N SER A 182 0.79 -13.20 -3.73
CA SER A 182 -0.42 -14.02 -3.89
C SER A 182 -1.43 -13.76 -2.78
N THR A 183 -0.96 -13.41 -1.59
CA THR A 183 -1.76 -13.17 -0.39
C THR A 183 -1.75 -11.71 0.07
N ALA A 184 -0.86 -10.87 -0.48
CA ALA A 184 -0.58 -9.51 -0.04
C ALA A 184 -0.21 -9.43 1.46
N LEU A 185 0.46 -10.46 1.98
CA LEU A 185 0.94 -10.50 3.36
C LEU A 185 2.41 -10.09 3.42
N HIS A 186 2.71 -9.09 4.24
CA HIS A 186 4.07 -8.77 4.65
C HIS A 186 4.40 -9.54 5.92
N THR A 187 5.57 -10.18 5.95
CA THR A 187 6.05 -10.94 7.13
C THR A 187 7.48 -10.55 7.47
N VAL A 188 7.77 -10.49 8.77
CA VAL A 188 9.13 -10.40 9.31
C VAL A 188 9.30 -11.54 10.29
N ARG A 189 10.40 -12.30 10.14
CA ARG A 189 10.76 -13.40 11.04
C ARG A 189 12.21 -13.25 11.46
N TYR A 190 12.50 -13.52 12.72
CA TYR A 190 13.87 -13.53 13.26
C TYR A 190 13.93 -14.29 14.58
N ARG A 191 15.14 -14.60 15.02
CA ARG A 191 15.42 -15.11 16.36
C ARG A 191 16.15 -14.07 17.20
N SER A 192 15.79 -13.96 18.47
CA SER A 192 16.47 -13.11 19.44
C SER A 192 16.18 -13.61 20.87
N GLY A 193 17.18 -13.63 21.74
CA GLY A 193 17.01 -14.07 23.14
C GLY A 193 16.41 -15.46 23.29
N GLY A 194 16.76 -16.40 22.39
CA GLY A 194 16.27 -17.79 22.40
C GLY A 194 14.85 -17.99 21.84
N ALA A 195 14.11 -16.93 21.55
CA ALA A 195 12.75 -17.01 20.98
C ALA A 195 12.75 -16.71 19.47
N ARG A 196 11.75 -17.25 18.77
CA ARG A 196 11.43 -16.89 17.37
C ARG A 196 10.27 -15.89 17.37
N PHE A 197 10.50 -14.77 16.72
CA PHE A 197 9.51 -13.72 16.53
C PHE A 197 8.95 -13.74 15.12
N THR A 198 7.65 -13.53 15.00
CA THR A 198 6.97 -13.42 13.72
C THR A 198 6.07 -12.17 13.75
N ARG A 199 6.21 -11.32 12.74
CA ARG A 199 5.33 -10.20 12.48
C ARG A 199 4.60 -10.43 11.17
N THR A 200 3.30 -10.18 11.13
CA THR A 200 2.48 -10.25 9.92
C THR A 200 1.69 -8.97 9.77
N ALA A 201 1.76 -8.33 8.60
CA ALA A 201 1.02 -7.12 8.29
C ALA A 201 0.30 -7.22 6.96
N PHE A 202 -0.87 -6.58 6.86
CA PHE A 202 -1.65 -6.46 5.63
C PHE A 202 -2.65 -5.30 5.70
N CYS A 203 -3.04 -4.76 4.52
CA CYS A 203 -4.10 -3.77 4.38
C CYS A 203 -5.36 -4.43 3.83
N SER A 204 -6.37 -4.67 4.67
CA SER A 204 -7.63 -5.29 4.27
C SER A 204 -8.52 -4.29 3.52
N TYR A 205 -8.90 -4.62 2.27
CA TYR A 205 -9.88 -3.82 1.53
C TYR A 205 -11.32 -4.02 2.07
N PRO A 206 -11.82 -5.25 2.30
CA PRO A 206 -13.18 -5.43 2.81
C PRO A 206 -13.41 -4.78 4.18
N ASP A 207 -12.37 -4.71 5.03
CA ASP A 207 -12.48 -4.19 6.38
C ASP A 207 -11.93 -2.75 6.52
N ARG A 208 -11.34 -2.20 5.44
CA ARG A 208 -10.77 -0.83 5.37
C ARG A 208 -9.81 -0.52 6.50
N CYS A 209 -8.93 -1.47 6.84
CA CYS A 209 -7.96 -1.34 7.93
C CYS A 209 -6.58 -1.84 7.54
N LEU A 210 -5.57 -1.36 8.25
CA LEU A 210 -4.23 -1.95 8.34
C LEU A 210 -4.19 -2.80 9.60
N VAL A 211 -3.67 -4.01 9.47
CA VAL A 211 -3.48 -4.96 10.57
C VAL A 211 -2.01 -5.29 10.70
N VAL A 212 -1.48 -5.24 11.92
CA VAL A 212 -0.10 -5.66 12.23
C VAL A 212 -0.13 -6.56 13.46
N ARG A 213 0.25 -7.82 13.29
CA ARG A 213 0.33 -8.80 14.38
C ARG A 213 1.77 -9.12 14.71
N PHE A 214 2.08 -9.11 15.98
CA PHE A 214 3.32 -9.56 16.59
C PHE A 214 3.05 -10.84 17.37
N ALA A 215 3.88 -11.86 17.20
CA ALA A 215 3.80 -13.12 17.94
C ALA A 215 5.21 -13.67 18.21
N ALA A 216 5.35 -14.49 19.25
CA ALA A 216 6.55 -15.25 19.54
C ALA A 216 6.20 -16.73 19.75
N ASP A 217 7.20 -17.62 19.64
CA ASP A 217 7.05 -19.05 19.93
C ASP A 217 7.16 -19.37 21.43
N GLN A 218 7.36 -18.35 22.27
CA GLN A 218 7.38 -18.44 23.72
C GLN A 218 6.36 -17.44 24.32
N PRO A 219 5.64 -17.81 25.39
CA PRO A 219 4.65 -16.94 26.01
C PRO A 219 5.29 -15.71 26.70
N GLY A 220 4.51 -14.62 26.80
CA GLY A 220 4.90 -13.40 27.50
C GLY A 220 6.05 -12.60 26.87
N ARG A 221 6.42 -12.90 25.60
CA ARG A 221 7.60 -12.28 24.97
C ARG A 221 7.31 -10.98 24.24
N GLN A 222 6.05 -10.57 24.12
CA GLN A 222 5.70 -9.32 23.46
C GLN A 222 5.63 -8.17 24.48
N ASN A 223 6.62 -7.27 24.38
CA ASN A 223 6.65 -6.00 25.10
C ASN A 223 6.74 -4.89 24.03
N LEU A 224 5.64 -4.22 23.77
CA LEU A 224 5.52 -3.32 22.62
C LEU A 224 5.14 -1.91 23.06
N SER A 225 5.71 -0.90 22.40
CA SER A 225 5.32 0.50 22.57
C SER A 225 5.03 1.10 21.21
N LEU A 226 3.75 1.42 20.95
CA LEU A 226 3.30 2.04 19.74
C LEU A 226 3.16 3.55 19.93
N ARG A 227 3.76 4.33 19.01
CA ARG A 227 3.59 5.78 18.90
C ARG A 227 3.33 6.16 17.44
N LEU A 228 2.69 7.30 17.24
CA LEU A 228 2.41 7.85 15.94
C LEU A 228 2.85 9.31 15.86
N THR A 229 3.53 9.68 14.77
CA THR A 229 3.94 11.05 14.49
C THR A 229 3.32 11.53 13.18
N SER A 230 3.01 12.82 13.09
CA SER A 230 2.45 13.40 11.87
C SER A 230 2.96 14.82 11.68
N PRO A 231 3.25 15.25 10.43
CA PRO A 231 3.58 16.64 10.14
C PRO A 231 2.37 17.57 10.14
N HIS A 232 1.16 17.01 10.23
CA HIS A 232 -0.09 17.79 10.27
C HIS A 232 -0.42 18.29 11.68
N ALA A 233 -1.38 19.21 11.79
CA ALA A 233 -1.86 19.72 13.07
C ALA A 233 -2.79 18.71 13.75
N VAL A 234 -2.21 17.67 14.33
CA VAL A 234 -2.94 16.57 14.99
C VAL A 234 -2.62 16.49 16.47
N ARG A 235 -3.51 15.83 17.21
CA ARG A 235 -3.33 15.49 18.63
C ARG A 235 -3.73 14.04 18.86
N GLY A 236 -2.89 13.31 19.61
CA GLY A 236 -3.18 12.00 20.16
C GLY A 236 -4.08 12.08 21.40
N ARG A 237 -4.94 11.10 21.60
CA ARG A 237 -5.76 10.92 22.80
C ARG A 237 -6.11 9.44 23.01
N ALA A 238 -6.26 9.06 24.26
CA ALA A 238 -6.90 7.81 24.65
C ALA A 238 -8.42 8.03 24.73
N GLU A 239 -9.18 7.26 23.93
CA GLU A 239 -10.65 7.27 23.94
C GLU A 239 -11.15 5.82 23.97
N ASP A 240 -11.87 5.42 25.05
CA ASP A 240 -12.50 4.10 25.18
C ASP A 240 -11.54 2.90 24.90
N GLY A 241 -10.31 2.97 25.39
CA GLY A 241 -9.30 1.92 25.14
C GLY A 241 -8.67 1.92 23.74
N VAL A 242 -8.88 2.98 22.97
CA VAL A 242 -8.37 3.18 21.62
C VAL A 242 -7.46 4.40 21.58
N PHE A 243 -6.32 4.31 20.91
CA PHE A 243 -5.49 5.47 20.62
C PHE A 243 -6.03 6.19 19.37
N VAL A 244 -6.39 7.46 19.54
CA VAL A 244 -7.03 8.27 18.52
C VAL A 244 -6.14 9.47 18.17
N VAL A 245 -5.86 9.69 16.89
CA VAL A 245 -5.11 10.84 16.39
C VAL A 245 -6.02 11.64 15.48
N ARG A 246 -6.35 12.87 15.88
CA ARG A 246 -7.26 13.75 15.14
C ARG A 246 -6.66 15.12 14.93
N GLY A 247 -7.06 15.74 13.82
CA GLY A 247 -6.66 17.10 13.50
C GLY A 247 -7.07 17.54 12.12
N THR A 248 -6.25 18.44 11.56
CA THR A 248 -6.51 19.02 10.25
C THR A 248 -5.22 19.20 9.45
N VAL A 249 -5.34 19.21 8.14
CA VAL A 249 -4.32 19.74 7.24
C VAL A 249 -4.29 21.26 7.39
N ARG A 250 -3.09 21.83 7.59
CA ARG A 250 -2.95 23.23 8.05
C ARG A 250 -3.44 24.27 7.06
N ASP A 251 -3.27 24.03 5.77
CA ASP A 251 -3.53 25.04 4.72
C ASP A 251 -5.00 25.09 4.30
N ASN A 252 -5.71 23.96 4.31
CA ASN A 252 -7.06 23.85 3.79
C ASN A 252 -8.10 23.38 4.82
N GLY A 253 -7.68 23.06 6.06
CA GLY A 253 -8.57 22.63 7.13
C GLY A 253 -9.23 21.26 6.92
N LEU A 254 -8.73 20.43 5.97
CA LEU A 254 -9.22 19.06 5.76
C LEU A 254 -9.10 18.28 7.06
N LYS A 255 -10.22 17.80 7.59
CA LYS A 255 -10.24 17.02 8.84
C LYS A 255 -9.69 15.61 8.60
N LEU A 256 -8.97 15.12 9.57
CA LEU A 256 -8.43 13.77 9.58
C LEU A 256 -8.65 13.09 10.93
N ASP A 257 -8.91 11.78 10.88
CA ASP A 257 -9.08 10.92 12.04
C ASP A 257 -8.40 9.58 11.74
N VAL A 258 -7.49 9.16 12.62
CA VAL A 258 -6.84 7.85 12.59
C VAL A 258 -7.00 7.23 13.95
N ARG A 259 -7.32 5.95 14.01
CA ARG A 259 -7.57 5.20 15.23
C ARG A 259 -6.80 3.89 15.23
N VAL A 260 -6.20 3.56 16.36
CA VAL A 260 -5.47 2.31 16.56
C VAL A 260 -6.03 1.60 17.79
N GLY A 261 -6.52 0.38 17.59
CA GLY A 261 -6.89 -0.53 18.65
C GLY A 261 -5.89 -1.68 18.77
N ALA A 262 -5.79 -2.27 19.94
CA ALA A 262 -4.93 -3.43 20.22
C ALA A 262 -5.74 -4.59 20.77
N LEU A 263 -5.45 -5.80 20.27
CA LEU A 263 -5.91 -7.09 20.80
C LEU A 263 -4.68 -7.86 21.29
N ALA A 264 -4.55 -8.07 22.59
CA ALA A 264 -3.48 -8.86 23.17
C ALA A 264 -3.99 -10.26 23.57
N GLU A 265 -3.15 -11.24 23.36
CA GLU A 265 -3.28 -12.61 23.87
C GLU A 265 -2.33 -12.72 25.05
N GLY A 266 -2.87 -12.78 26.28
CA GLY A 266 -2.11 -12.61 27.52
C GLY A 266 -1.62 -11.17 27.75
N GLY A 267 -0.94 -10.96 28.87
CA GLY A 267 -0.34 -9.67 29.21
C GLY A 267 -1.33 -8.53 29.49
N THR A 268 -0.85 -7.30 29.40
CA THR A 268 -1.63 -6.09 29.66
C THR A 268 -1.49 -5.09 28.52
N VAL A 269 -2.57 -4.33 28.26
CA VAL A 269 -2.60 -3.23 27.29
C VAL A 269 -2.94 -1.93 28.00
N THR A 270 -2.10 -0.93 27.85
CA THR A 270 -2.34 0.43 28.38
C THR A 270 -2.38 1.41 27.19
N VAL A 271 -3.45 2.19 27.12
CA VAL A 271 -3.62 3.25 26.10
C VAL A 271 -3.49 4.60 26.79
N SER A 272 -2.66 5.47 26.25
CA SER A 272 -2.46 6.85 26.70
C SER A 272 -2.63 7.84 25.53
N ASP A 273 -2.53 9.13 25.83
CA ASP A 273 -2.55 10.19 24.81
C ASP A 273 -1.33 10.15 23.86
N ASP A 274 -0.26 9.45 24.26
CA ASP A 274 0.98 9.32 23.50
C ASP A 274 1.04 8.04 22.66
N GLY A 275 0.17 7.05 22.91
CA GLY A 275 0.17 5.78 22.19
C GLY A 275 -0.34 4.58 22.98
N ILE A 276 0.14 3.39 22.61
CA ILE A 276 -0.26 2.11 23.21
C ILE A 276 0.98 1.38 23.73
N ARG A 277 0.93 0.93 24.99
CA ARG A 277 1.92 0.03 25.59
C ARG A 277 1.30 -1.34 25.79
N VAL A 278 2.05 -2.38 25.47
CA VAL A 278 1.70 -3.78 25.74
C VAL A 278 2.85 -4.43 26.49
N GLU A 279 2.54 -5.19 27.55
CA GLU A 279 3.52 -5.86 28.40
C GLU A 279 3.15 -7.33 28.59
N HIS A 280 4.15 -8.21 28.44
CA HIS A 280 4.07 -9.65 28.71
C HIS A 280 2.98 -10.39 27.94
N ALA A 281 2.64 -9.96 26.72
CA ALA A 281 1.69 -10.67 25.89
C ALA A 281 2.36 -11.82 25.08
N ASP A 282 1.58 -12.84 24.73
CA ASP A 282 2.00 -13.94 23.86
C ASP A 282 1.96 -13.48 22.40
N ALA A 283 0.92 -12.75 22.06
CA ALA A 283 0.77 -12.10 20.78
C ALA A 283 -0.05 -10.82 20.88
N VAL A 284 0.16 -9.89 19.96
CA VAL A 284 -0.56 -8.62 19.88
C VAL A 284 -0.97 -8.34 18.45
N THR A 285 -2.22 -7.94 18.25
CA THR A 285 -2.71 -7.46 16.96
C THR A 285 -3.12 -6.00 17.09
N PHE A 286 -2.41 -5.12 16.38
CA PHE A 286 -2.83 -3.74 16.19
C PHE A 286 -3.69 -3.64 14.94
N VAL A 287 -4.81 -2.92 15.06
CA VAL A 287 -5.71 -2.61 13.94
C VAL A 287 -5.79 -1.10 13.82
N LEU A 288 -5.42 -0.58 12.64
CA LEU A 288 -5.46 0.85 12.33
C LEU A 288 -6.51 1.12 11.25
N VAL A 289 -7.35 2.11 11.48
CA VAL A 289 -8.27 2.69 10.49
C VAL A 289 -8.01 4.17 10.37
N GLY A 290 -8.28 4.74 9.20
CA GLY A 290 -8.09 6.17 8.98
C GLY A 290 -8.95 6.71 7.85
N GLY A 291 -9.13 8.04 7.86
CA GLY A 291 -9.86 8.73 6.81
C GLY A 291 -9.89 10.25 7.04
N THR A 292 -10.41 10.95 6.04
CA THR A 292 -10.61 12.40 6.05
C THR A 292 -12.08 12.73 5.84
N ASP A 293 -12.46 14.00 5.98
CA ASP A 293 -13.78 14.50 5.62
C ASP A 293 -13.94 14.81 4.12
N TYR A 294 -12.99 14.39 3.29
CA TYR A 294 -13.12 14.53 1.84
C TYR A 294 -14.36 13.78 1.32
N ALA A 295 -15.10 14.46 0.43
CA ALA A 295 -16.19 13.89 -0.34
C ALA A 295 -16.27 14.56 -1.72
N GLN A 296 -16.69 13.82 -2.74
CA GLN A 296 -16.88 14.35 -4.10
C GLN A 296 -18.15 15.23 -4.18
N LYS A 297 -18.17 16.32 -3.41
CA LYS A 297 -19.29 17.27 -3.32
C LYS A 297 -18.82 18.66 -3.68
N TRP A 298 -19.03 19.04 -4.91
CA TRP A 298 -18.78 20.39 -5.40
C TRP A 298 -19.62 21.43 -4.64
N PRO A 299 -19.10 22.63 -4.34
CA PRO A 299 -17.73 23.09 -4.57
C PRO A 299 -16.79 22.89 -3.38
N THR A 300 -17.29 22.39 -2.26
CA THR A 300 -16.53 22.31 -1.00
C THR A 300 -15.60 21.12 -0.93
N PHE A 301 -15.94 20.02 -1.62
CA PHE A 301 -15.28 18.70 -1.50
C PHE A 301 -15.14 18.21 -0.05
N ARG A 302 -16.14 18.58 0.80
CA ARG A 302 -16.22 18.16 2.20
C ARG A 302 -17.49 17.36 2.46
N GLY A 303 -17.34 16.34 3.29
CA GLY A 303 -18.40 15.45 3.76
C GLY A 303 -18.52 15.46 5.28
N ALA A 304 -19.05 14.37 5.80
CA ALA A 304 -19.18 14.17 7.25
C ALA A 304 -17.81 14.00 7.92
N ASP A 305 -17.74 14.33 9.21
CA ASP A 305 -16.58 14.06 10.06
C ASP A 305 -16.25 12.57 10.01
N PRO A 306 -14.99 12.17 9.74
CA PRO A 306 -14.60 10.77 9.59
C PRO A 306 -14.67 9.96 10.89
N ALA A 307 -14.75 10.61 12.05
CA ALA A 307 -14.63 9.98 13.36
C ALA A 307 -15.68 8.90 13.63
N ALA A 308 -16.95 9.15 13.31
CA ALA A 308 -18.04 8.18 13.54
C ALA A 308 -17.80 6.89 12.72
N LYS A 309 -17.56 7.06 11.43
CA LYS A 309 -17.31 5.94 10.50
C LYS A 309 -16.05 5.14 10.86
N ASN A 310 -14.98 5.82 11.28
CA ASN A 310 -13.75 5.14 11.70
C ASN A 310 -13.93 4.40 13.04
N ARG A 311 -14.73 4.94 13.98
CA ARG A 311 -15.09 4.23 15.21
C ARG A 311 -15.82 2.92 14.91
N GLU A 312 -16.82 2.96 14.05
CA GLU A 312 -17.58 1.77 13.63
C GLU A 312 -16.68 0.74 12.94
N ARG A 313 -15.85 1.17 12.01
CA ARG A 313 -14.89 0.30 11.29
C ARG A 313 -13.91 -0.37 12.23
N LEU A 314 -13.30 0.39 13.13
CA LEU A 314 -12.36 -0.16 14.09
C LEU A 314 -13.04 -1.16 15.01
N ALA A 315 -14.21 -0.83 15.57
CA ALA A 315 -14.96 -1.72 16.43
C ALA A 315 -15.36 -3.02 15.71
N ALA A 316 -15.76 -2.94 14.44
CA ALA A 316 -16.06 -4.11 13.62
C ALA A 316 -14.81 -4.98 13.38
N ALA A 317 -13.69 -4.37 13.03
CA ALA A 317 -12.43 -5.08 12.79
C ALA A 317 -11.89 -5.76 14.07
N LEU A 318 -11.93 -5.07 15.21
CA LEU A 318 -11.52 -5.65 16.49
C LEU A 318 -12.37 -6.86 16.88
N ARG A 319 -13.69 -6.83 16.62
CA ARG A 319 -14.57 -7.99 16.90
C ARG A 319 -14.26 -9.20 16.01
N LEU A 320 -13.81 -9.00 14.77
CA LEU A 320 -13.41 -10.09 13.88
C LEU A 320 -12.13 -10.80 14.34
N GLY A 321 -11.20 -10.05 14.92
CA GLY A 321 -9.91 -10.55 15.33
C GLY A 321 -8.99 -10.88 14.13
N PHE A 322 -7.72 -11.20 14.44
CA PHE A 322 -6.68 -11.39 13.42
C PHE A 322 -7.00 -12.47 12.39
N ALA A 323 -7.41 -13.65 12.85
CA ALA A 323 -7.60 -14.80 11.96
C ALA A 323 -8.67 -14.52 10.89
N ARG A 324 -9.80 -13.94 11.29
CA ARG A 324 -10.90 -13.64 10.37
C ARG A 324 -10.59 -12.46 9.45
N LEU A 325 -9.91 -11.43 9.96
CA LEU A 325 -9.43 -10.31 9.14
C LEU A 325 -8.46 -10.79 8.05
N LYS A 326 -7.50 -11.66 8.42
CA LYS A 326 -6.55 -12.26 7.48
C LYS A 326 -7.25 -13.10 6.41
N GLU A 327 -8.18 -13.97 6.81
CA GLU A 327 -8.95 -14.80 5.89
C GLU A 327 -9.70 -13.96 4.85
N ARG A 328 -10.43 -12.93 5.30
CA ARG A 328 -11.18 -12.00 4.43
C ARG A 328 -10.27 -11.23 3.49
N HIS A 329 -9.12 -10.74 4.00
CA HIS A 329 -8.12 -10.05 3.21
C HIS A 329 -7.55 -10.94 2.11
N VAL A 330 -7.10 -12.15 2.46
CA VAL A 330 -6.50 -13.09 1.50
C VAL A 330 -7.53 -13.51 0.44
N ALA A 331 -8.76 -13.80 0.83
CA ALA A 331 -9.82 -14.16 -0.11
C ALA A 331 -10.12 -13.04 -1.11
N ASP A 332 -10.25 -11.79 -0.64
CA ASP A 332 -10.47 -10.62 -1.50
C ASP A 332 -9.29 -10.36 -2.45
N HIS A 333 -8.06 -10.39 -1.92
CA HIS A 333 -6.87 -10.18 -2.74
C HIS A 333 -6.71 -11.27 -3.80
N HIS A 334 -6.85 -12.52 -3.41
CA HIS A 334 -6.73 -13.68 -4.30
C HIS A 334 -7.79 -13.66 -5.41
N ALA A 335 -9.00 -13.17 -5.14
CA ALA A 335 -10.06 -13.03 -6.14
C ALA A 335 -9.67 -12.10 -7.31
N LEU A 336 -8.72 -11.19 -7.12
CA LEU A 336 -8.16 -10.32 -8.16
C LEU A 336 -6.81 -10.84 -8.64
N HIS A 337 -5.88 -11.09 -7.73
CA HIS A 337 -4.49 -11.46 -8.07
C HIS A 337 -4.43 -12.82 -8.77
N GLY A 338 -5.21 -13.81 -8.34
CA GLY A 338 -5.23 -15.18 -8.88
C GLY A 338 -5.80 -15.33 -10.29
N ARG A 339 -6.30 -14.25 -10.92
CA ARG A 339 -6.94 -14.32 -12.25
C ARG A 339 -5.96 -14.45 -13.41
N VAL A 340 -4.71 -14.09 -13.22
CA VAL A 340 -3.67 -14.10 -14.25
C VAL A 340 -2.40 -14.67 -13.68
N SER A 341 -1.84 -15.65 -14.40
CA SER A 341 -0.49 -16.17 -14.20
C SER A 341 0.27 -16.08 -15.50
N VAL A 342 1.58 -15.93 -15.42
CA VAL A 342 2.50 -15.99 -16.53
C VAL A 342 3.57 -17.03 -16.23
N ASP A 343 4.10 -17.68 -17.24
CA ASP A 343 5.20 -18.63 -17.15
C ASP A 343 6.10 -18.41 -18.37
N TRP A 344 7.27 -17.86 -18.15
CA TRP A 344 8.27 -17.58 -19.19
C TRP A 344 9.43 -18.57 -19.15
N GLY A 345 9.36 -19.57 -18.30
CA GLY A 345 10.36 -20.59 -18.07
C GLY A 345 10.82 -20.64 -16.63
N SER A 346 11.92 -21.33 -16.37
CA SER A 346 12.40 -21.55 -14.99
C SER A 346 13.83 -21.09 -14.78
N THR A 347 14.08 -20.50 -13.64
CA THR A 347 15.40 -20.18 -13.12
C THR A 347 15.86 -21.30 -12.16
N PRO A 348 17.14 -21.70 -12.16
CA PRO A 348 17.64 -22.70 -11.22
C PRO A 348 17.31 -22.37 -9.75
N GLU A 349 16.93 -23.39 -8.97
CA GLU A 349 16.51 -23.25 -7.57
C GLU A 349 17.52 -22.48 -6.71
N ALA A 350 18.81 -22.73 -6.89
CA ALA A 350 19.87 -22.01 -6.18
C ALA A 350 19.84 -20.48 -6.42
N ILE A 351 19.26 -20.01 -7.52
CA ILE A 351 19.10 -18.59 -7.82
C ILE A 351 17.77 -18.09 -7.27
N ARG A 352 16.69 -18.84 -7.44
CA ARG A 352 15.36 -18.51 -6.88
C ARG A 352 15.40 -18.33 -5.38
N ALA A 353 16.23 -19.12 -4.69
CA ALA A 353 16.44 -19.07 -3.25
C ALA A 353 17.22 -17.84 -2.75
N LEU A 354 17.76 -16.99 -3.63
CA LEU A 354 18.48 -15.77 -3.24
C LEU A 354 17.51 -14.63 -2.86
N PRO A 355 17.93 -13.68 -2.00
CA PRO A 355 17.19 -12.45 -1.73
C PRO A 355 16.87 -11.68 -3.03
N THR A 356 15.74 -11.01 -3.07
CA THR A 356 15.26 -10.30 -4.28
C THR A 356 16.24 -9.25 -4.78
N ASP A 357 16.89 -8.49 -3.90
CA ASP A 357 17.92 -7.51 -4.26
C ASP A 357 19.14 -8.14 -4.91
N VAL A 358 19.56 -9.31 -4.43
CA VAL A 358 20.65 -10.09 -5.01
C VAL A 358 20.27 -10.62 -6.41
N ARG A 359 19.04 -11.12 -6.56
CA ARG A 359 18.50 -11.53 -7.87
C ARG A 359 18.45 -10.38 -8.86
N LEU A 360 17.98 -9.19 -8.43
CA LEU A 360 17.94 -7.96 -9.25
C LEU A 360 19.34 -7.55 -9.75
N GLU A 361 20.36 -7.57 -8.90
CA GLU A 361 21.73 -7.27 -9.32
C GLU A 361 22.29 -8.30 -10.30
N ARG A 362 21.97 -9.58 -10.08
CA ARG A 362 22.38 -10.68 -10.95
C ARG A 362 21.68 -10.60 -12.31
N ASN A 363 20.41 -10.26 -12.37
CA ASN A 363 19.60 -10.18 -13.59
C ASN A 363 20.13 -9.15 -14.60
N LYS A 364 20.92 -8.19 -14.15
CA LYS A 364 21.62 -7.25 -15.07
C LYS A 364 22.61 -7.94 -16.02
N LYS A 365 23.02 -9.15 -15.70
CA LYS A 365 24.04 -9.92 -16.47
C LYS A 365 23.52 -11.24 -17.01
N ILE A 366 22.66 -11.90 -16.26
CA ILE A 366 22.14 -13.23 -16.57
C ILE A 366 20.63 -13.20 -16.32
N PRO A 367 19.79 -13.42 -17.35
CA PRO A 367 18.35 -13.41 -17.21
C PRO A 367 17.83 -14.34 -16.11
N ASP A 368 16.87 -13.88 -15.35
CA ASP A 368 16.17 -14.60 -14.29
C ASP A 368 14.66 -14.55 -14.60
N LEU A 369 14.15 -15.60 -15.29
CA LEU A 369 12.79 -15.63 -15.80
C LEU A 369 11.74 -15.61 -14.68
N ASP A 370 11.97 -16.34 -13.58
CA ASP A 370 11.09 -16.28 -12.41
C ASP A 370 11.07 -14.87 -11.76
N LEU A 371 12.17 -14.10 -11.84
CA LEU A 371 12.19 -12.71 -11.37
C LEU A 371 11.38 -11.78 -12.27
N GLU A 372 11.38 -12.03 -13.59
CA GLU A 372 10.58 -11.27 -14.55
C GLU A 372 9.07 -11.55 -14.35
N GLU A 373 8.70 -12.80 -14.06
CA GLU A 373 7.33 -13.17 -13.66
C GLU A 373 6.93 -12.49 -12.36
N LEU A 374 7.82 -12.51 -11.36
CA LEU A 374 7.62 -11.83 -10.08
C LEU A 374 7.43 -10.32 -10.29
N TYR A 375 8.19 -9.70 -11.19
CA TYR A 375 8.07 -8.28 -11.54
C TYR A 375 6.74 -7.94 -12.21
N PHE A 376 6.28 -8.77 -13.15
CA PHE A 376 4.95 -8.65 -13.76
C PHE A 376 3.84 -8.71 -12.70
N GLN A 377 3.89 -9.71 -11.82
CA GLN A 377 2.91 -9.86 -10.74
C GLN A 377 3.00 -8.74 -9.69
N PHE A 378 4.20 -8.19 -9.46
CA PHE A 378 4.36 -7.02 -8.60
C PHE A 378 3.67 -5.78 -9.18
N GLY A 379 3.73 -5.56 -10.49
CA GLY A 379 2.98 -4.50 -11.17
C GLY A 379 1.47 -4.64 -10.96
N ARG A 380 0.91 -5.85 -11.10
CA ARG A 380 -0.51 -6.13 -10.78
C ARG A 380 -0.83 -5.91 -9.31
N TYR A 381 0.03 -6.38 -8.41
CA TYR A 381 -0.09 -6.14 -6.97
C TYR A 381 -0.16 -4.64 -6.64
N LEU A 382 0.71 -3.82 -7.21
CA LEU A 382 0.73 -2.37 -6.97
C LEU A 382 -0.59 -1.72 -7.39
N LEU A 383 -1.19 -2.13 -8.51
CA LEU A 383 -2.50 -1.60 -8.93
C LEU A 383 -3.61 -2.04 -7.97
N ILE A 384 -3.68 -3.31 -7.59
CA ILE A 384 -4.65 -3.83 -6.61
C ILE A 384 -4.52 -3.11 -5.26
N ALA A 385 -3.29 -2.85 -4.81
CA ALA A 385 -3.03 -2.21 -3.53
C ALA A 385 -3.35 -0.71 -3.53
N SER A 386 -3.18 -0.02 -4.66
CA SER A 386 -3.33 1.43 -4.76
C SER A 386 -4.69 1.90 -5.26
N SER A 387 -5.46 1.05 -5.93
CA SER A 387 -6.73 1.43 -6.56
C SER A 387 -7.79 0.36 -6.39
N ARG A 388 -8.88 0.70 -5.72
CA ARG A 388 -10.00 -0.22 -5.43
C ARG A 388 -11.33 0.52 -5.62
N PRO A 389 -12.44 -0.21 -5.89
CA PRO A 389 -13.76 0.39 -6.04
C PRO A 389 -14.09 1.37 -4.91
N GLY A 390 -14.44 2.60 -5.27
CA GLY A 390 -14.79 3.67 -4.34
C GLY A 390 -13.59 4.41 -3.70
N SER A 391 -12.35 4.06 -4.04
CA SER A 391 -11.18 4.89 -3.74
C SER A 391 -11.00 6.01 -4.77
N LEU A 392 -10.13 6.97 -4.50
CA LEU A 392 -9.56 7.81 -5.55
C LEU A 392 -8.65 6.96 -6.44
N PRO A 393 -8.43 7.35 -7.69
CA PRO A 393 -7.48 6.69 -8.56
C PRO A 393 -6.06 6.64 -7.97
N ALA A 394 -5.23 5.71 -8.44
CA ALA A 394 -3.80 5.72 -8.19
C ALA A 394 -3.19 7.01 -8.77
N ASN A 395 -2.49 7.79 -7.93
CA ASN A 395 -1.77 8.99 -8.35
C ASN A 395 -0.40 8.66 -8.98
N LEU A 396 0.49 9.65 -9.21
CA LEU A 396 1.80 9.44 -9.83
C LEU A 396 2.69 8.42 -9.10
N GLN A 397 2.47 8.18 -7.80
CA GLN A 397 3.18 7.18 -7.01
C GLN A 397 2.24 6.09 -6.44
N GLY A 398 1.08 5.91 -7.08
CA GLY A 398 0.08 4.95 -6.61
C GLY A 398 -0.67 5.45 -5.38
N LEU A 399 -0.28 5.03 -4.20
CA LEU A 399 -0.91 5.38 -2.91
C LEU A 399 0.13 5.87 -1.88
N TRP A 400 1.44 5.79 -2.19
CA TRP A 400 2.52 5.97 -1.22
C TRP A 400 3.26 7.30 -1.43
N CYS A 401 3.49 8.03 -0.32
CA CYS A 401 4.19 9.30 -0.29
C CYS A 401 4.76 9.55 1.10
N ASP A 402 6.04 9.88 1.19
CA ASP A 402 6.75 10.20 2.44
C ASP A 402 6.94 11.71 2.69
N GLN A 403 6.35 12.58 1.86
CA GLN A 403 6.64 14.01 1.83
C GLN A 403 5.38 14.88 1.90
N LEU A 404 5.56 16.14 2.32
CA LEU A 404 4.57 17.22 2.20
C LEU A 404 4.66 17.94 0.86
N ASN A 405 5.86 18.02 0.28
CA ASN A 405 6.13 18.65 -1.01
C ASN A 405 6.82 17.65 -1.94
N PRO A 406 6.10 16.61 -2.38
CA PRO A 406 6.68 15.58 -3.24
C PRO A 406 6.94 16.10 -4.65
N PRO A 407 7.86 15.44 -5.40
CA PRO A 407 8.06 15.72 -6.81
C PRO A 407 6.73 15.66 -7.56
N TRP A 408 6.51 16.64 -8.47
CA TRP A 408 5.28 16.73 -9.27
C TRP A 408 3.99 16.73 -8.43
N ARG A 409 4.08 17.05 -7.10
CA ARG A 409 2.98 17.04 -6.12
C ARG A 409 2.27 15.68 -5.97
N ILE A 410 2.73 14.65 -6.69
CA ILE A 410 2.09 13.33 -6.79
C ILE A 410 0.61 13.48 -7.21
N ASP A 411 0.32 14.45 -8.07
CA ASP A 411 -1.04 14.72 -8.54
C ASP A 411 -1.48 13.82 -9.71
N TYR A 412 -2.62 14.10 -10.31
CA TYR A 412 -3.18 13.37 -11.44
C TYR A 412 -2.87 14.10 -12.74
N HIS A 413 -1.81 13.69 -13.45
CA HIS A 413 -1.53 14.19 -14.79
C HIS A 413 -2.42 13.44 -15.79
N LEU A 414 -3.49 14.13 -16.25
CA LEU A 414 -4.54 13.53 -17.09
C LEU A 414 -4.20 13.47 -18.59
N ASN A 415 -2.99 13.87 -18.97
CA ASN A 415 -2.56 13.81 -20.36
C ASN A 415 -1.92 12.47 -20.76
N ILE A 416 -1.26 11.77 -19.83
CA ILE A 416 -0.66 10.44 -20.07
C ILE A 416 -0.39 9.63 -18.79
N ASN A 417 -0.04 10.27 -17.67
CA ASN A 417 0.46 9.52 -16.50
C ASN A 417 -0.64 8.69 -15.85
N LEU A 418 -1.85 9.24 -15.71
CA LEU A 418 -2.99 8.49 -15.16
C LEU A 418 -3.34 7.31 -16.06
N GLU A 419 -3.40 7.51 -17.36
CA GLU A 419 -3.66 6.48 -18.36
C GLU A 419 -2.61 5.36 -18.28
N MET A 420 -1.32 5.72 -18.13
CA MET A 420 -0.23 4.75 -18.00
C MET A 420 -0.37 3.87 -16.75
N ASN A 421 -0.84 4.44 -15.63
CA ASN A 421 -1.10 3.66 -14.41
C ASN A 421 -2.16 2.57 -14.65
N TYR A 422 -3.11 2.80 -15.55
CA TYR A 422 -4.26 1.92 -15.78
C TYR A 422 -4.18 1.09 -17.09
N TRP A 423 -3.19 1.30 -17.95
CA TRP A 423 -3.02 0.47 -19.15
C TRP A 423 -2.96 -1.03 -18.85
N PRO A 424 -2.29 -1.49 -17.75
CA PRO A 424 -2.27 -2.91 -17.44
C PRO A 424 -3.59 -3.44 -16.89
N SER A 425 -4.60 -2.61 -16.60
CA SER A 425 -5.88 -3.07 -16.02
C SER A 425 -6.63 -4.02 -16.95
N GLY A 426 -6.64 -3.75 -18.26
CA GLY A 426 -7.27 -4.63 -19.26
C GLY A 426 -6.54 -5.97 -19.39
N PRO A 427 -5.28 -6.00 -19.87
CA PRO A 427 -4.53 -7.25 -20.05
C PRO A 427 -4.23 -7.96 -18.73
N GLY A 428 -4.15 -7.23 -17.63
CA GLY A 428 -3.96 -7.77 -16.28
C GLY A 428 -5.24 -8.28 -15.61
N ASN A 429 -6.41 -8.21 -16.28
CA ASN A 429 -7.72 -8.61 -15.72
C ASN A 429 -8.05 -7.94 -14.39
N LEU A 430 -7.90 -6.59 -14.33
CA LEU A 430 -8.09 -5.74 -13.15
C LEU A 430 -8.95 -4.51 -13.45
N LEU A 431 -10.00 -4.67 -14.28
CA LEU A 431 -10.88 -3.55 -14.70
C LEU A 431 -11.66 -2.93 -13.53
N GLU A 432 -11.78 -3.60 -12.40
CA GLU A 432 -12.39 -3.08 -11.19
C GLU A 432 -11.49 -2.08 -10.45
N CYS A 433 -10.20 -2.08 -10.72
CA CYS A 433 -9.25 -1.12 -10.18
C CYS A 433 -9.32 0.18 -10.97
#